data_c43c5d0895cc9bd9bc5302173f51beeb
#
_entry.id   c43c5d0895cc9bd9bc5302173f51beeb
#
_cell.length_a   1.000
_cell.length_b   1.000
_cell.length_c   1.000
_cell.angle_alpha   90.00
_cell.angle_beta   90.00
_cell.angle_gamma   90.00
#
_symmetry.space_group_name_H-M   'P 1'
#
loop_
_entity.id
_entity.type
_entity.pdbx_description
1 polymer ?
#
loop_
_entity_poly.entity_id
_entity_poly.type
_entity_poly.pdbx_seq_one_letter_code
_entity_poly.pdbx_strand_id
1 'polypeptide(L)'
;MGIIKMNEVYVTLQNSINNDGLWHPSISIYFSGCDNPIKCIDCHNPELQMQGVGYKTTRNQLIFDIENKLIEWFDTYETMSISYVGGEPLAEWNRDSVLQISKYFKDKYKDKICNIFYSWRYIEDLLGNQYVNYMDYGVLGVFQTQNKDINYIPSSTNQYIYSFTENKKIDAIKKG
;
A
#
# COMPACT_ATOMS: atom_id res chain seq x y z
N MET A 1 22.86 -21.00 6.46
CA MET A 1 22.13 -19.96 5.73
C MET A 1 20.70 -20.40 5.58
N GLY A 2 19.76 -19.75 6.23
CA GLY A 2 18.34 -20.02 6.03
C GLY A 2 17.96 -19.67 4.61
N ILE A 3 17.37 -20.61 3.85
CA ILE A 3 16.70 -20.31 2.59
C ILE A 3 15.59 -19.34 2.95
N ILE A 4 15.71 -18.06 2.55
CA ILE A 4 14.59 -17.11 2.59
C ILE A 4 13.53 -17.72 1.67
N LYS A 5 12.49 -18.28 2.26
CA LYS A 5 11.36 -18.78 1.49
C LYS A 5 10.74 -17.57 0.82
N MET A 6 10.87 -17.46 -0.49
CA MET A 6 10.47 -16.32 -1.33
C MET A 6 8.97 -15.93 -1.22
N ASN A 7 8.22 -16.60 -0.35
CA ASN A 7 6.77 -16.42 -0.17
C ASN A 7 6.37 -15.93 1.24
N GLU A 8 7.34 -15.65 2.11
CA GLU A 8 7.06 -15.22 3.48
C GLU A 8 7.21 -13.71 3.63
N VAL A 9 6.29 -13.08 4.33
CA VAL A 9 6.30 -11.65 4.65
C VAL A 9 5.90 -11.43 6.11
N TYR A 10 6.30 -10.29 6.66
CA TYR A 10 5.82 -9.81 7.95
C TYR A 10 4.87 -8.65 7.72
N VAL A 11 3.65 -8.78 8.19
CA VAL A 11 2.57 -7.81 7.95
C VAL A 11 1.67 -7.63 9.17
N THR A 12 0.89 -6.56 9.14
CA THR A 12 -0.29 -6.36 9.97
C THR A 12 -1.45 -5.98 9.05
N LEU A 13 -2.61 -6.60 9.24
CA LEU A 13 -3.83 -6.26 8.50
C LEU A 13 -4.71 -5.34 9.33
N GLN A 14 -5.25 -4.32 8.68
CA GLN A 14 -6.20 -3.38 9.27
C GLN A 14 -7.33 -3.08 8.31
N ASN A 15 -8.56 -3.06 8.81
CA ASN A 15 -9.72 -2.57 8.06
C ASN A 15 -9.89 -1.08 8.35
N SER A 16 -10.10 -0.29 7.31
CA SER A 16 -10.30 1.15 7.43
C SER A 16 -11.42 1.61 6.51
N ILE A 17 -12.28 2.48 7.03
CA ILE A 17 -13.37 3.07 6.23
C ILE A 17 -12.92 4.40 5.61
N ASN A 18 -11.96 5.12 6.17
CA ASN A 18 -11.82 6.54 5.90
C ASN A 18 -10.43 7.06 5.53
N ASN A 19 -9.37 6.26 5.40
CA ASN A 19 -8.03 6.83 5.23
C ASN A 19 -7.23 6.24 4.07
N ASP A 20 -6.80 5.00 4.20
CA ASP A 20 -5.80 4.44 3.29
C ASP A 20 -6.36 4.09 1.91
N GLY A 21 -7.66 3.96 1.80
CA GLY A 21 -8.37 3.53 0.59
C GLY A 21 -8.77 4.63 -0.35
N LEU A 22 -8.33 5.86 -0.14
CA LEU A 22 -8.75 7.05 -0.87
C LEU A 22 -10.26 7.25 -0.80
N TRP A 23 -11.00 6.86 -1.84
CA TRP A 23 -12.46 7.03 -1.90
C TRP A 23 -13.26 5.82 -1.41
N HIS A 24 -12.60 4.69 -1.16
CA HIS A 24 -13.25 3.43 -0.84
C HIS A 24 -12.84 2.91 0.53
N PRO A 25 -13.72 2.12 1.18
CA PRO A 25 -13.31 1.32 2.32
C PRO A 25 -12.13 0.43 1.92
N SER A 26 -11.18 0.23 2.83
CA SER A 26 -9.97 -0.51 2.49
C SER A 26 -9.63 -1.62 3.47
N ILE A 27 -8.98 -2.63 2.93
CA ILE A 27 -8.15 -3.54 3.69
C ILE A 27 -6.71 -3.09 3.49
N SER A 28 -6.07 -2.65 4.57
CA SER A 28 -4.72 -2.15 4.54
C SER A 28 -3.74 -3.22 4.99
N ILE A 29 -2.70 -3.44 4.20
CA ILE A 29 -1.61 -4.37 4.48
C ILE A 29 -0.40 -3.53 4.88
N TYR A 30 -0.07 -3.56 6.16
CA TYR A 30 1.10 -2.87 6.71
C TYR A 30 2.31 -3.79 6.62
N PHE A 31 3.15 -3.58 5.61
CA PHE A 31 4.40 -4.32 5.43
C PHE A 31 5.48 -3.82 6.39
N SER A 32 6.33 -4.71 6.87
CA SER A 32 7.45 -4.34 7.72
C SER A 32 8.72 -4.06 6.92
N GLY A 33 9.53 -3.16 7.45
CA GLY A 33 10.78 -2.72 6.86
C GLY A 33 10.61 -1.58 5.86
N CYS A 34 11.49 -0.61 5.95
CA CYS A 34 11.58 0.51 5.02
C CYS A 34 13.02 0.63 4.51
N ASP A 35 13.19 0.65 3.20
CA ASP A 35 14.48 0.75 2.53
C ASP A 35 14.87 2.20 2.18
N ASN A 36 14.10 3.20 2.61
CA ASN A 36 14.49 4.59 2.45
C ASN A 36 15.80 4.83 3.21
N PRO A 37 16.88 5.26 2.53
CA PRO A 37 18.17 5.51 3.17
C PRO A 37 18.10 6.57 4.26
N ILE A 38 17.23 7.55 4.08
CA ILE A 38 16.99 8.63 5.06
C ILE A 38 15.57 8.44 5.59
N LYS A 39 15.47 7.92 6.83
CA LYS A 39 14.16 7.69 7.45
C LYS A 39 13.42 9.01 7.65
N CYS A 40 12.10 8.99 7.38
CA CYS A 40 11.26 10.16 7.59
C CYS A 40 11.24 10.55 9.06
N ILE A 41 11.44 11.81 9.35
CA ILE A 41 11.21 12.38 10.68
C ILE A 41 9.70 12.33 10.92
N ASP A 42 9.29 11.94 12.13
CA ASP A 42 7.88 11.76 12.51
C ASP A 42 7.12 10.80 11.56
N CYS A 43 7.78 9.73 11.13
CA CYS A 43 7.13 8.65 10.40
C CYS A 43 5.85 8.19 11.13
N HIS A 44 4.77 7.96 10.38
CA HIS A 44 3.49 7.54 10.97
C HIS A 44 3.54 6.16 11.60
N ASN A 45 4.43 5.30 11.13
CA ASN A 45 4.62 3.94 11.63
C ASN A 45 6.11 3.66 11.86
N PRO A 46 6.73 4.33 12.84
CA PRO A 46 8.19 4.24 13.05
C PRO A 46 8.66 2.81 13.36
N GLU A 47 7.83 2.00 14.01
CA GLU A 47 8.10 0.59 14.28
C GLU A 47 8.24 -0.24 13.00
N LEU A 48 7.54 0.12 11.94
CA LEU A 48 7.58 -0.55 10.65
C LEU A 48 8.78 -0.15 9.77
N GLN A 49 9.66 0.71 10.25
CA GLN A 49 10.95 0.96 9.58
C GLN A 49 11.88 -0.26 9.68
N MET A 50 11.67 -1.11 10.68
CA MET A 50 12.43 -2.33 10.91
C MET A 50 11.75 -3.53 10.25
N GLN A 51 12.54 -4.46 9.71
CA GLN A 51 12.02 -5.74 9.22
C GLN A 51 11.60 -6.65 10.40
N GLY A 52 10.65 -7.57 10.13
CA GLY A 52 10.25 -8.58 11.08
C GLY A 52 9.21 -8.13 12.11
N VAL A 53 8.61 -6.96 11.90
CA VAL A 53 7.50 -6.44 12.74
C VAL A 53 6.16 -6.92 12.20
N GLY A 54 5.22 -7.21 13.09
CA GLY A 54 3.93 -7.80 12.73
C GLY A 54 3.97 -9.33 12.83
N TYR A 55 3.04 -9.99 12.16
CA TYR A 55 3.02 -11.46 12.14
C TYR A 55 3.62 -12.00 10.83
N LYS A 56 4.34 -13.09 10.96
CA LYS A 56 4.90 -13.81 9.83
C LYS A 56 3.81 -14.62 9.14
N THR A 57 3.67 -14.43 7.83
CA THR A 57 2.68 -15.16 7.03
C THR A 57 3.25 -15.52 5.66
N THR A 58 2.58 -16.42 4.95
CA THR A 58 2.88 -16.68 3.54
C THR A 58 1.98 -15.82 2.66
N ARG A 59 2.42 -15.59 1.44
CA ARG A 59 1.62 -14.89 0.41
C ARG A 59 0.23 -15.52 0.23
N ASN A 60 0.17 -16.85 0.15
CA ASN A 60 -1.10 -17.54 -0.06
C ASN A 60 -2.04 -17.40 1.14
N GLN A 61 -1.51 -17.49 2.36
CA GLN A 61 -2.30 -17.26 3.56
C GLN A 61 -2.81 -15.81 3.62
N LEU A 62 -1.96 -14.85 3.26
CA LEU A 62 -2.32 -13.44 3.23
C LEU A 62 -3.44 -13.16 2.21
N ILE A 63 -3.36 -13.74 1.02
CA ILE A 63 -4.44 -13.66 0.01
C ILE A 63 -5.74 -14.24 0.58
N PHE A 64 -5.70 -15.40 1.21
CA PHE A 64 -6.87 -16.03 1.83
C PHE A 64 -7.49 -15.14 2.93
N ASP A 65 -6.66 -14.57 3.80
CA ASP A 65 -7.12 -13.71 4.90
C ASP A 65 -7.77 -12.42 4.36
N ILE A 66 -7.17 -11.80 3.36
CA ILE A 66 -7.71 -10.60 2.70
C ILE A 66 -9.03 -10.93 1.99
N GLU A 67 -9.08 -12.04 1.26
CA GLU A 67 -10.26 -12.43 0.50
C GLU A 67 -11.47 -12.68 1.40
N ASN A 68 -11.28 -13.34 2.54
CA ASN A 68 -12.35 -13.54 3.51
C ASN A 68 -12.94 -12.20 4.01
N LYS A 69 -12.07 -11.20 4.27
CA LYS A 69 -12.52 -9.86 4.65
C LYS A 69 -13.24 -9.14 3.52
N LEU A 70 -12.75 -9.25 2.29
CA LEU A 70 -13.39 -8.65 1.11
C LEU A 70 -14.80 -9.21 0.88
N ILE A 71 -14.99 -10.52 0.98
CA ILE A 71 -16.28 -11.17 0.77
C ILE A 71 -17.33 -10.64 1.74
N GLU A 72 -16.98 -10.49 3.02
CA GLU A 72 -17.88 -9.91 4.02
C GLU A 72 -18.30 -8.47 3.67
N TRP A 73 -17.38 -7.67 3.15
CA TRP A 73 -17.61 -6.26 2.88
C TRP A 73 -18.28 -5.99 1.53
N PHE A 74 -18.17 -6.90 0.56
CA PHE A 74 -18.86 -6.78 -0.72
C PHE A 74 -20.38 -6.86 -0.61
N ASP A 75 -20.92 -7.37 0.50
CA ASP A 75 -22.36 -7.30 0.78
C ASP A 75 -22.83 -5.85 1.04
N THR A 76 -21.92 -4.98 1.47
CA THR A 76 -22.21 -3.59 1.80
C THR A 76 -21.64 -2.59 0.78
N TYR A 77 -20.49 -2.87 0.22
CA TYR A 77 -19.74 -1.96 -0.65
C TYR A 77 -19.52 -2.57 -2.03
N GLU A 78 -19.81 -1.82 -3.05
CA GLU A 78 -19.62 -2.25 -4.45
C GLU A 78 -18.13 -2.32 -4.82
N THR A 79 -17.34 -1.38 -4.34
CA THR A 79 -15.89 -1.28 -4.60
C THR A 79 -15.12 -1.18 -3.29
N MET A 80 -14.04 -1.92 -3.20
CA MET A 80 -13.11 -1.92 -2.07
C MET A 80 -11.70 -1.57 -2.52
N SER A 81 -10.96 -0.90 -1.66
CA SER A 81 -9.52 -0.73 -1.87
C SER A 81 -8.72 -1.80 -1.13
N ILE A 82 -7.62 -2.22 -1.74
CA ILE A 82 -6.53 -2.90 -1.06
C ILE A 82 -5.38 -1.91 -1.02
N SER A 83 -4.97 -1.53 0.17
CA SER A 83 -3.95 -0.52 0.40
C SER A 83 -2.67 -1.16 0.91
N TYR A 84 -1.61 -1.02 0.13
CA TYR A 84 -0.27 -1.54 0.43
C TYR A 84 0.51 -0.42 1.10
N VAL A 85 0.67 -0.52 2.40
CA VAL A 85 1.19 0.53 3.28
C VAL A 85 2.23 -0.02 4.26
N GLY A 86 2.59 0.74 5.26
CA GLY A 86 3.45 0.30 6.36
C GLY A 86 4.82 0.95 6.32
N GLY A 87 5.89 0.16 6.35
CA GLY A 87 7.25 0.60 6.11
C GLY A 87 7.42 1.01 4.65
N GLU A 88 7.77 0.07 3.80
CA GLU A 88 7.83 0.28 2.35
C GLU A 88 7.36 -0.96 1.59
N PRO A 89 6.20 -0.92 0.93
CA PRO A 89 5.69 -2.06 0.16
C PRO A 89 6.61 -2.49 -0.98
N LEU A 90 7.33 -1.55 -1.58
CA LEU A 90 8.22 -1.81 -2.72
C LEU A 90 9.65 -2.11 -2.32
N ALA A 91 9.94 -2.26 -1.02
CA ALA A 91 11.23 -2.76 -0.56
C ALA A 91 11.51 -4.15 -1.14
N GLU A 92 12.77 -4.47 -1.37
CA GLU A 92 13.20 -5.70 -2.04
C GLU A 92 12.56 -6.96 -1.44
N TRP A 93 12.42 -7.02 -0.11
CA TRP A 93 11.84 -8.16 0.61
C TRP A 93 10.31 -8.21 0.60
N ASN A 94 9.62 -7.16 0.17
CA ASN A 94 8.15 -7.05 0.11
C ASN A 94 7.59 -7.06 -1.33
N ARG A 95 8.29 -6.49 -2.28
CA ARG A 95 7.77 -6.12 -3.60
C ARG A 95 7.22 -7.28 -4.43
N ASP A 96 7.83 -8.47 -4.33
CA ASP A 96 7.34 -9.65 -5.05
C ASP A 96 5.96 -10.08 -4.52
N SER A 97 5.75 -10.00 -3.21
CA SER A 97 4.44 -10.29 -2.62
C SER A 97 3.41 -9.23 -3.00
N VAL A 98 3.79 -7.95 -3.01
CA VAL A 98 2.92 -6.86 -3.49
C VAL A 98 2.46 -7.10 -4.92
N LEU A 99 3.37 -7.45 -5.83
CA LEU A 99 3.04 -7.75 -7.23
C LEU A 99 2.04 -8.91 -7.33
N GLN A 100 2.31 -10.03 -6.66
CA GLN A 100 1.48 -11.22 -6.77
C GLN A 100 0.09 -11.02 -6.14
N ILE A 101 0.02 -10.33 -5.01
CA ILE A 101 -1.25 -10.04 -4.33
C ILE A 101 -2.08 -9.07 -5.17
N SER A 102 -1.49 -7.97 -5.64
CA SER A 102 -2.20 -6.98 -6.45
C SER A 102 -2.71 -7.58 -7.77
N LYS A 103 -1.90 -8.42 -8.41
CA LYS A 103 -2.29 -9.18 -9.60
C LYS A 103 -3.48 -10.09 -9.34
N TYR A 104 -3.40 -10.90 -8.29
CA TYR A 104 -4.46 -11.87 -7.94
C TYR A 104 -5.82 -11.19 -7.78
N PHE A 105 -5.88 -10.14 -6.97
CA PHE A 105 -7.14 -9.46 -6.70
C PHE A 105 -7.67 -8.68 -7.91
N LYS A 106 -6.78 -8.05 -8.69
CA LYS A 106 -7.20 -7.35 -9.91
C LYS A 106 -7.71 -8.31 -10.97
N ASP A 107 -7.05 -9.43 -11.17
CA ASP A 107 -7.48 -10.45 -12.14
C ASP A 107 -8.83 -11.07 -11.77
N LYS A 108 -9.05 -11.33 -10.48
CA LYS A 108 -10.26 -12.00 -9.99
C LYS A 108 -11.46 -11.06 -9.87
N TYR A 109 -11.26 -9.86 -9.31
CA TYR A 109 -12.35 -8.95 -8.94
C TYR A 109 -12.51 -7.74 -9.85
N LYS A 110 -11.57 -7.51 -10.77
CA LYS A 110 -11.65 -6.44 -11.78
C LYS A 110 -11.89 -5.06 -11.14
N ASP A 111 -12.94 -4.37 -11.59
CA ASP A 111 -13.28 -3.03 -11.15
C ASP A 111 -13.86 -2.95 -9.73
N LYS A 112 -14.14 -4.08 -9.11
CA LYS A 112 -14.52 -4.12 -7.69
C LYS A 112 -13.34 -3.88 -6.74
N ILE A 113 -12.11 -3.95 -7.24
CA ILE A 113 -10.89 -3.72 -6.46
C ILE A 113 -10.13 -2.52 -7.02
N CYS A 114 -9.78 -1.62 -6.09
CA CYS A 114 -8.86 -0.52 -6.31
C CYS A 114 -7.56 -0.81 -5.54
N ASN A 115 -6.47 -1.07 -6.24
CA ASN A 115 -5.16 -1.29 -5.63
C ASN A 115 -4.42 0.03 -5.46
N ILE A 116 -4.04 0.35 -4.22
CA ILE A 116 -3.37 1.60 -3.85
C ILE A 116 -2.12 1.28 -3.05
N PHE A 117 -1.01 1.92 -3.33
CA PHE A 117 0.19 1.79 -2.50
C PHE A 117 0.73 3.15 -2.06
N TYR A 118 1.43 3.14 -0.94
CA TYR A 118 2.08 4.30 -0.35
C TYR A 118 3.59 4.04 -0.36
N SER A 119 4.34 4.94 -0.97
CA SER A 119 5.79 4.79 -1.09
C SER A 119 6.51 6.12 -0.94
N TRP A 120 7.69 6.08 -0.34
CA TRP A 120 8.60 7.24 -0.33
C TRP A 120 9.17 7.57 -1.72
N ARG A 121 9.06 6.64 -2.68
CA ARG A 121 9.53 6.80 -4.04
C ARG A 121 8.72 7.84 -4.82
N TYR A 122 9.31 8.35 -5.88
CA TYR A 122 8.65 9.24 -6.84
C TYR A 122 8.30 8.48 -8.12
N ILE A 123 7.38 9.05 -8.91
CA ILE A 123 6.90 8.37 -10.12
C ILE A 123 8.01 8.10 -11.13
N GLU A 124 9.01 8.97 -11.19
CA GLU A 124 10.16 8.83 -12.08
C GLU A 124 10.95 7.53 -11.84
N ASP A 125 10.95 7.05 -10.59
CA ASP A 125 11.60 5.80 -10.20
C ASP A 125 10.72 4.56 -10.47
N LEU A 126 9.45 4.76 -10.75
CA LEU A 126 8.43 3.71 -10.84
C LEU A 126 7.93 3.46 -12.27
N LEU A 127 8.18 4.38 -13.22
CA LEU A 127 7.79 4.19 -14.60
C LEU A 127 8.49 2.97 -15.20
N GLY A 128 7.69 2.05 -15.76
CA GLY A 128 8.19 0.78 -16.31
C GLY A 128 8.56 -0.27 -15.26
N ASN A 129 8.30 -0.01 -13.98
CA ASN A 129 8.52 -0.96 -12.90
C ASN A 129 7.38 -1.98 -12.84
N GLN A 130 7.71 -3.28 -12.97
CA GLN A 130 6.71 -4.35 -12.98
C GLN A 130 5.88 -4.45 -11.69
N TYR A 131 6.43 -4.02 -10.56
CA TYR A 131 5.77 -4.17 -9.25
C TYR A 131 4.55 -3.24 -9.08
N VAL A 132 4.39 -2.25 -9.97
CA VAL A 132 3.22 -1.34 -9.98
C VAL A 132 2.22 -1.63 -11.11
N ASN A 133 2.43 -2.68 -11.89
CA ASN A 133 1.59 -2.99 -13.06
C ASN A 133 0.10 -3.18 -12.75
N TYR A 134 -0.24 -3.59 -11.53
CA TYR A 134 -1.62 -3.85 -11.11
C TYR A 134 -2.13 -2.81 -10.10
N MET A 135 -1.40 -1.70 -9.96
CA MET A 135 -1.79 -0.58 -9.11
C MET A 135 -2.66 0.41 -9.88
N ASP A 136 -3.71 0.89 -9.24
CA ASP A 136 -4.56 1.96 -9.76
C ASP A 136 -4.03 3.32 -9.35
N TYR A 137 -3.56 3.44 -8.09
CA TYR A 137 -3.02 4.70 -7.54
C TYR A 137 -1.78 4.45 -6.69
N GLY A 138 -0.90 5.45 -6.70
CA GLY A 138 0.21 5.55 -5.75
C GLY A 138 0.16 6.87 -4.98
N VAL A 139 0.33 6.81 -3.66
CA VAL A 139 0.57 7.99 -2.81
C VAL A 139 2.08 8.05 -2.62
N LEU A 140 2.72 9.01 -3.29
CA LEU A 140 4.14 8.99 -3.57
C LEU A 140 4.88 10.18 -2.92
N GLY A 141 6.12 9.93 -2.57
CA GLY A 141 7.06 10.91 -2.05
C GLY A 141 7.34 10.77 -0.57
N VAL A 142 8.48 11.28 -0.15
CA VAL A 142 8.93 11.25 1.25
C VAL A 142 8.02 12.15 2.11
N PHE A 143 7.52 11.60 3.23
CA PHE A 143 6.79 12.42 4.19
C PHE A 143 7.72 13.49 4.78
N GLN A 144 7.25 14.73 4.83
CA GLN A 144 7.98 15.88 5.37
C GLN A 144 7.14 16.59 6.43
N THR A 145 7.60 16.57 7.68
CA THR A 145 6.89 17.14 8.83
C THR A 145 6.58 18.63 8.63
N GLN A 146 7.51 19.40 8.05
CA GLN A 146 7.34 20.84 7.80
C GLN A 146 6.22 21.14 6.78
N ASN A 147 5.84 20.16 5.97
CA ASN A 147 4.79 20.27 4.96
C ASN A 147 3.52 19.51 5.35
N LYS A 148 3.40 19.11 6.62
CA LYS A 148 2.29 18.27 7.12
C LYS A 148 0.95 18.99 6.99
N ASP A 149 -0.04 18.27 6.43
CA ASP A 149 -1.45 18.64 6.44
C ASP A 149 -2.30 17.40 6.69
N ILE A 150 -2.74 17.25 7.94
CA ILE A 150 -3.50 16.06 8.38
C ILE A 150 -4.93 16.00 7.82
N ASN A 151 -5.42 17.07 7.22
CA ASN A 151 -6.77 17.13 6.65
C ASN A 151 -6.85 16.54 5.24
N TYR A 152 -5.71 16.23 4.64
CA TYR A 152 -5.62 15.72 3.28
C TYR A 152 -4.87 14.39 3.17
N ILE A 153 -5.11 13.70 2.08
CA ILE A 153 -4.27 12.61 1.57
C ILE A 153 -3.65 13.12 0.27
N PRO A 154 -2.33 13.15 0.15
CA PRO A 154 -1.30 12.80 1.12
C PRO A 154 -1.23 13.73 2.34
N SER A 155 -0.65 13.26 3.43
CA SER A 155 -0.53 14.00 4.68
C SER A 155 0.62 15.02 4.74
N SER A 156 1.37 15.18 3.67
CA SER A 156 2.31 16.30 3.47
C SER A 156 2.22 16.84 2.04
N THR A 157 2.31 18.16 1.90
CA THR A 157 2.01 18.87 0.64
C THR A 157 3.04 18.63 -0.48
N ASN A 158 4.21 18.10 -0.15
CA ASN A 158 5.22 17.68 -1.12
C ASN A 158 4.98 16.29 -1.70
N GLN A 159 4.13 15.49 -1.05
CA GLN A 159 3.67 14.19 -1.58
C GLN A 159 2.53 14.44 -2.56
N TYR A 160 2.25 13.44 -3.39
CA TYR A 160 1.15 13.52 -4.36
C TYR A 160 0.52 12.15 -4.61
N ILE A 161 -0.70 12.17 -5.14
CA ILE A 161 -1.37 10.97 -5.63
C ILE A 161 -1.13 10.89 -7.14
N TYR A 162 -0.72 9.71 -7.60
CA TYR A 162 -0.57 9.42 -9.02
C TYR A 162 -1.57 8.35 -9.46
N SER A 163 -2.30 8.63 -10.55
CA SER A 163 -3.18 7.67 -11.20
C SER A 163 -2.42 6.93 -12.29
N PHE A 164 -2.25 5.62 -12.14
CA PHE A 164 -1.62 4.78 -13.16
C PHE A 164 -2.55 4.53 -14.34
N THR A 165 -3.86 4.59 -14.13
CA THR A 165 -4.87 4.46 -15.18
C THR A 165 -4.88 5.67 -16.11
N GLU A 166 -4.79 6.87 -15.54
CA GLU A 166 -4.81 8.14 -16.30
C GLU A 166 -3.41 8.67 -16.64
N ASN A 167 -2.35 8.04 -16.11
CA ASN A 167 -0.94 8.45 -16.25
C ASN A 167 -0.70 9.92 -15.86
N LYS A 168 -1.26 10.35 -14.73
CA LYS A 168 -1.10 11.73 -14.25
C LYS A 168 -1.19 11.85 -12.74
N LYS A 169 -0.63 12.95 -12.21
CA LYS A 169 -0.90 13.39 -10.84
C LYS A 169 -2.34 13.85 -10.72
N ILE A 170 -2.97 13.54 -9.60
CA ILE A 170 -4.32 14.00 -9.26
C ILE A 170 -4.29 14.82 -7.98
N ASP A 171 -5.35 15.59 -7.76
CA ASP A 171 -5.46 16.47 -6.60
C ASP A 171 -5.48 15.70 -5.27
N ALA A 172 -4.96 16.33 -4.23
CA ALA A 172 -5.05 15.82 -2.87
C ALA A 172 -6.53 15.66 -2.44
N ILE A 173 -6.80 14.62 -1.69
CA ILE A 173 -8.16 14.29 -1.24
C ILE A 173 -8.34 14.81 0.18
N LYS A 174 -9.36 15.64 0.39
CA LYS A 174 -9.73 16.10 1.73
C LYS A 174 -10.36 14.93 2.51
N LYS A 175 -9.84 14.68 3.70
CA LYS A 175 -10.42 13.71 4.62
C LYS A 175 -11.78 14.20 5.10
N GLY A 176 -12.73 13.31 5.07
CA GLY A 176 -14.08 13.58 5.59
C GLY A 176 -14.15 13.61 7.10
#